data_2d88ab97a209fdd8131c42418832c21d
#
_entry.id   2d88ab97a209fdd8131c42418832c21d
#
_cell.length_a   1.000
_cell.length_b   1.000
_cell.length_c   1.000
_cell.angle_alpha   90.00
_cell.angle_beta   90.00
_cell.angle_gamma   90.00
#
_symmetry.space_group_name_H-M   'P 1'
#
loop_
_entity.id
_entity.type
_entity.pdbx_description
1 polymer ?
#
loop_
_entity_poly.entity_id
_entity_poly.type
_entity_poly.pdbx_seq_one_letter_code
_entity_poly.pdbx_strand_id
1 'polypeptide(L)'
;SRGLGDVYKRQHYTVVNVEELNRFDDGAVVDPVSLIEEGIVKNVRDGIRILGNGELTKKLTVKACGFSKTAEEKIVAAGGKVEVI
;
A
#
# COMPACT_ATOMS: atom_id res chain seq x y z
N SER A 1 4.53 9.31 -25.75
CA SER A 1 4.97 8.64 -24.55
C SER A 1 5.37 9.64 -23.48
N ARG A 2 6.15 10.59 -23.87
CA ARG A 2 6.55 11.62 -22.91
C ARG A 2 5.33 12.33 -22.39
N GLY A 3 4.43 12.67 -23.29
CA GLY A 3 3.22 13.35 -22.89
C GLY A 3 2.40 12.50 -21.94
N LEU A 4 2.38 11.22 -22.16
CA LEU A 4 1.65 10.33 -21.26
C LEU A 4 2.25 10.35 -19.88
N GLY A 5 3.56 10.31 -19.81
CA GLY A 5 4.22 10.40 -18.52
C GLY A 5 3.90 11.69 -17.81
N ASP A 6 3.83 12.77 -18.55
CA ASP A 6 3.52 14.05 -17.96
C ASP A 6 2.12 14.10 -17.40
N VAL A 7 1.17 13.47 -18.08
CA VAL A 7 -0.19 13.42 -17.59
C VAL A 7 -0.24 12.66 -16.27
N TYR A 8 0.45 11.55 -16.20
CA TYR A 8 0.46 10.75 -14.99
C TYR A 8 1.19 11.42 -13.84
N LYS A 9 2.10 12.30 -14.14
CA LYS A 9 2.83 13.00 -13.09
C LYS A 9 1.94 13.90 -12.26
N ARG A 10 0.76 14.20 -12.74
CA ARG A 10 -0.18 15.01 -11.98
C ARG A 10 -0.74 14.24 -10.80
N GLN A 11 -0.67 12.93 -10.86
CA GLN A 11 -1.11 12.11 -9.76
C GLN A 11 0.11 11.74 -8.92
N HIS A 12 0.03 12.03 -7.65
CA HIS A 12 1.14 11.81 -6.73
C HIS A 12 0.73 10.76 -5.70
N TYR A 13 0.63 9.52 -6.17
CA TYR A 13 0.35 8.43 -5.26
C TYR A 13 1.53 8.23 -4.32
N THR A 14 1.20 7.96 -3.08
CA THR A 14 2.21 7.57 -2.11
C THR A 14 2.39 6.06 -2.20
N VAL A 15 3.61 5.64 -2.47
CA VAL A 15 3.90 4.23 -2.67
C VAL A 15 4.40 3.62 -1.37
N VAL A 16 3.83 2.47 -1.02
CA VAL A 16 4.23 1.72 0.18
C VAL A 16 4.51 0.30 -0.24
N ASN A 17 5.64 -0.24 0.18
CA ASN A 17 5.99 -1.64 -0.12
C ASN A 17 5.39 -2.55 0.94
N VAL A 18 5.06 -3.79 0.54
CA VAL A 18 4.45 -4.72 1.49
C VAL A 18 5.37 -5.00 2.67
N GLU A 19 6.68 -4.95 2.48
CA GLU A 19 7.60 -5.21 3.58
C GLU A 19 7.49 -4.17 4.68
N GLU A 20 7.06 -2.97 4.35
CA GLU A 20 6.89 -1.92 5.34
C GLU A 20 5.67 -2.17 6.22
N LEU A 21 4.75 -2.99 5.75
CA LEU A 21 3.56 -3.32 6.50
C LEU A 21 3.82 -4.29 7.63
N ASN A 22 5.01 -4.89 7.66
CA ASN A 22 5.37 -5.78 8.76
C ASN A 22 5.50 -5.05 10.10
N ARG A 23 5.46 -3.73 10.07
CA ARG A 23 5.46 -2.95 11.31
C ARG A 23 4.16 -3.09 12.09
N PHE A 24 3.10 -3.50 11.41
CA PHE A 24 1.81 -3.67 12.05
C PHE A 24 1.71 -5.07 12.64
N ASP A 25 0.85 -5.20 13.64
CA ASP A 25 0.62 -6.50 14.27
C ASP A 25 -0.34 -7.34 13.44
N ASP A 26 -0.29 -8.66 13.61
CA ASP A 26 -1.24 -9.53 12.96
C ASP A 26 -2.66 -9.12 13.32
N GLY A 27 -3.52 -9.09 12.31
CA GLY A 27 -4.90 -8.73 12.50
C GLY A 27 -5.18 -7.23 12.45
N ALA A 28 -4.15 -6.43 12.29
CA ALA A 28 -4.34 -4.98 12.22
C ALA A 28 -4.99 -4.58 10.91
N VAL A 29 -5.65 -3.43 10.92
CA VAL A 29 -6.20 -2.82 9.72
C VAL A 29 -5.26 -1.71 9.30
N VAL A 30 -4.75 -1.81 8.08
CA VAL A 30 -3.83 -0.84 7.54
C VAL A 30 -4.61 0.07 6.61
N ASP A 31 -4.70 1.35 6.95
CA ASP A 31 -5.36 2.34 6.12
C ASP A 31 -4.45 3.56 6.03
N PRO A 32 -4.81 4.56 5.21
CA PRO A 32 -3.95 5.73 5.07
C PRO A 32 -3.66 6.42 6.39
N VAL A 33 -4.62 6.46 7.30
CA VAL A 33 -4.42 7.10 8.60
C VAL A 33 -3.39 6.31 9.42
N SER A 34 -3.52 4.99 9.44
CA SER A 34 -2.57 4.15 10.15
C SER A 34 -1.16 4.30 9.61
N LEU A 35 -1.03 4.42 8.30
CA LEU A 35 0.29 4.59 7.69
C LEU A 35 0.92 5.90 8.09
N ILE A 36 0.11 6.94 8.24
CA ILE A 36 0.61 8.23 8.70
C ILE A 36 1.02 8.14 10.17
N GLU A 37 0.21 7.48 10.97
CA GLU A 37 0.49 7.34 12.40
C GLU A 37 1.77 6.57 12.66
N GLU A 38 2.06 5.58 11.84
CA GLU A 38 3.28 4.79 11.99
C GLU A 38 4.50 5.49 11.38
N GLY A 39 4.28 6.60 10.72
CA GLY A 39 5.38 7.32 10.11
C GLY A 39 5.87 6.72 8.81
N ILE A 40 5.14 5.76 8.26
CA ILE A 40 5.52 5.14 7.00
C ILE A 40 5.33 6.14 5.87
N VAL A 41 4.26 6.92 5.94
CA VAL A 41 4.02 7.99 4.97
C VAL A 41 3.78 9.29 5.73
N LYS A 42 4.08 10.41 5.09
CA LYS A 42 3.90 11.72 5.72
C LYS A 42 2.51 12.27 5.49
N ASN A 43 1.99 12.06 4.30
CA ASN A 43 0.63 12.49 3.99
C ASN A 43 0.12 11.67 2.82
N VAL A 44 -1.18 11.71 2.62
CA VAL A 44 -1.82 11.04 1.51
C VAL A 44 -2.31 12.12 0.57
N ARG A 45 -1.78 12.13 -0.66
CA ARG A 45 -2.19 13.13 -1.64
C ARG A 45 -3.28 12.59 -2.53
N ASP A 46 -2.90 11.79 -3.51
CA ASP A 46 -3.87 11.25 -4.46
C ASP A 46 -4.22 9.81 -4.14
N GLY A 47 -3.69 9.31 -3.05
CA GLY A 47 -3.98 7.96 -2.60
C GLY A 47 -2.73 7.17 -2.28
N ILE A 48 -2.96 5.99 -1.74
CA ILE A 48 -1.88 5.08 -1.36
C ILE A 48 -1.86 3.93 -2.35
N ARG A 49 -0.67 3.58 -2.79
CA ARG A 49 -0.50 2.45 -3.68
C ARG A 49 0.47 1.46 -3.05
N ILE A 50 0.06 0.22 -3.00
CA ILE A 50 0.86 -0.82 -2.36
C ILE A 50 1.59 -1.62 -3.43
N LEU A 51 2.90 -1.72 -3.27
CA LEU A 51 3.74 -2.48 -4.18
C LEU A 51 4.25 -3.74 -3.50
N GLY A 52 4.53 -4.76 -4.30
CA GLY A 52 4.91 -6.07 -3.77
C GLY A 52 6.40 -6.26 -3.57
N ASN A 53 7.11 -5.21 -3.19
CA ASN A 53 8.53 -5.34 -2.91
C ASN A 53 8.72 -5.88 -1.50
N GLY A 54 9.61 -6.87 -1.37
CA GLY A 54 9.85 -7.50 -0.09
C GLY A 54 8.80 -8.55 0.22
N GLU A 55 8.69 -8.93 1.46
CA GLU A 55 7.75 -9.96 1.87
C GLU A 55 6.89 -9.49 3.02
N LEU A 56 5.65 -9.93 3.03
CA LEU A 56 4.73 -9.65 4.10
C LEU A 56 4.48 -10.96 4.86
N THR A 57 4.73 -10.92 6.16
CA THR A 57 4.54 -12.08 7.01
C THR A 57 3.39 -11.91 7.99
N LYS A 58 2.72 -10.77 7.93
CA LYS A 58 1.63 -10.47 8.86
C LYS A 58 0.30 -10.58 8.18
N LYS A 59 -0.69 -11.00 8.94
CA LYS A 59 -2.07 -11.11 8.45
C LYS A 59 -2.75 -9.76 8.67
N LEU A 60 -2.86 -8.99 7.61
CA LEU A 60 -3.36 -7.61 7.69
C LEU A 60 -4.52 -7.42 6.74
N THR A 61 -5.41 -6.50 7.11
CA THR A 61 -6.41 -5.97 6.19
C THR A 61 -5.86 -4.65 5.68
N VAL A 62 -5.54 -4.58 4.40
CA VAL A 62 -4.88 -3.41 3.83
C VAL A 62 -5.85 -2.65 2.95
N LYS A 63 -6.05 -1.39 3.27
CA LYS A 63 -6.94 -0.51 2.52
C LYS A 63 -6.11 0.55 1.81
N ALA A 64 -6.23 0.60 0.50
CA ALA A 64 -5.46 1.54 -0.30
C ALA A 64 -6.20 1.82 -1.60
N CYS A 65 -5.74 2.82 -2.33
CA CYS A 65 -6.34 3.16 -3.61
C CYS A 65 -5.96 2.18 -4.70
N GLY A 66 -4.82 1.55 -4.58
CA GLY A 66 -4.40 0.58 -5.56
C GLY A 66 -3.39 -0.39 -5.00
N PHE A 67 -3.30 -1.54 -5.64
CA PHE A 67 -2.35 -2.58 -5.28
C PHE A 67 -1.74 -3.10 -6.56
N SER A 68 -0.43 -3.39 -6.52
CA SER A 68 0.16 -4.11 -7.63
C SER A 68 -0.29 -5.57 -7.50
N LYS A 69 -0.23 -6.29 -8.60
CA LYS A 69 -0.64 -7.69 -8.58
C LYS A 69 0.18 -8.49 -7.57
N THR A 70 1.49 -8.23 -7.54
CA THR A 70 2.36 -8.91 -6.60
C THR A 70 2.02 -8.58 -5.16
N ALA A 71 1.68 -7.31 -4.90
CA ALA A 71 1.30 -6.89 -3.55
C ALA A 71 0.05 -7.62 -3.09
N GLU A 72 -0.96 -7.66 -3.95
CA GLU A 72 -2.19 -8.34 -3.61
C GLU A 72 -1.95 -9.81 -3.30
N GLU A 73 -1.16 -10.47 -4.14
CA GLU A 73 -0.85 -11.87 -3.93
C GLU A 73 -0.13 -12.11 -2.61
N LYS A 74 0.80 -11.26 -2.28
CA LYS A 74 1.55 -11.41 -1.04
C LYS A 74 0.69 -11.18 0.19
N ILE A 75 -0.19 -10.20 0.13
CA ILE A 75 -1.08 -9.91 1.25
C ILE A 75 -2.04 -11.08 1.47
N VAL A 76 -2.62 -11.60 0.41
CA VAL A 76 -3.54 -12.71 0.50
C VAL A 76 -2.82 -13.97 0.93
N ALA A 77 -1.62 -14.20 0.41
CA ALA A 77 -0.83 -15.38 0.78
C ALA A 77 -0.47 -15.36 2.26
N ALA A 78 -0.32 -14.19 2.85
CA ALA A 78 -0.06 -14.07 4.28
C ALA A 78 -1.32 -14.23 5.12
N GLY A 79 -2.47 -14.43 4.48
CA GLY A 79 -3.74 -14.60 5.17
C GLY A 79 -4.52 -13.32 5.36
N GLY A 80 -4.08 -12.23 4.75
CA GLY A 80 -4.74 -10.95 4.89
C GLY A 80 -5.78 -10.69 3.82
N LYS A 81 -6.25 -9.46 3.78
CA LYS A 81 -7.24 -9.01 2.81
C LYS A 81 -6.80 -7.69 2.19
N VAL A 82 -7.26 -7.42 0.99
CA VAL A 82 -7.04 -6.14 0.33
C VAL A 82 -8.39 -5.49 0.07
N GLU A 83 -8.45 -4.19 0.26
CA GLU A 83 -9.65 -3.41 -0.04
C GLU A 83 -9.23 -2.15 -0.78
N VAL A 84 -9.93 -1.86 -1.86
CA VAL A 84 -9.71 -0.63 -2.61
C VAL A 84 -10.69 0.42 -2.12
N ILE A 85 -10.16 1.55 -1.73
CA ILE A 85 -10.99 2.63 -1.17
C ILE A 85 -11.00 3.84 -2.11
#